data_f662779c08c0c8e33303a9e7b8466594
#
_entry.id   f662779c08c0c8e33303a9e7b8466594
#
_cell.length_a   1.000
_cell.length_b   1.000
_cell.length_c   1.000
_cell.angle_alpha   90.00
_cell.angle_beta   90.00
_cell.angle_gamma   90.00
#
_symmetry.space_group_name_H-M   'P 1'
#
loop_
_entity.id
_entity.type
_entity.pdbx_description
1 polymer ?
#
loop_
_entity_poly.entity_id
_entity_poly.type
_entity_poly.pdbx_seq_one_letter_code
_entity_poly.pdbx_strand_id
1 'polypeptide(L)'
;MNYFLQDLDNKILLFDGAMGTEIQKFNPSQNDYLDNKEGFNDSLNFTRPEWIESIHKSYINAGCDCIETNTFGSNRLKLEEFGLGHKTIDFNLKATRIAKQACSDSKRKIYIVGSMGPSGFLPSSNDPDLGNISLDEIEDAFYLQALGLIEGGCDVLLIETGQDVLEIKVAIEGCFRAMKKREKSLPLISNVTLDQYGKMLLGSNVQSAYVTLSNLDIDVFGLNCSTGPVEMTPSVQWLSEQNELPILVMPNAGMPINENGKAKYLMSPEEISSKLFDFIKKYSKIRVIGGCCGTNPEHIRSLRFMLDDKTSTTNNQ
;
A
#
# COMPACT_ATOMS: atom_id res chain seq x y z
N MET A 1 -23.02 3.77 5.45
CA MET A 1 -22.74 2.40 4.93
C MET A 1 -21.49 2.50 4.09
N ASN A 2 -20.42 1.76 4.42
CA ASN A 2 -19.16 1.86 3.68
C ASN A 2 -19.16 0.85 2.53
N TYR A 3 -19.15 1.35 1.30
CA TYR A 3 -19.21 0.51 0.11
C TYR A 3 -17.98 -0.36 -0.09
N PHE A 4 -16.80 0.05 0.38
CA PHE A 4 -15.58 -0.74 0.28
C PHE A 4 -15.72 -2.04 1.10
N LEU A 5 -16.16 -1.94 2.35
CA LEU A 5 -16.38 -3.10 3.20
C LEU A 5 -17.46 -4.04 2.64
N GLN A 6 -18.55 -3.49 2.07
CA GLN A 6 -19.56 -4.31 1.40
C GLN A 6 -19.01 -5.06 0.18
N ASP A 7 -18.24 -4.39 -0.66
CA ASP A 7 -17.60 -5.04 -1.81
C ASP A 7 -16.59 -6.09 -1.35
N LEU A 8 -15.86 -5.82 -0.25
CA LEU A 8 -14.92 -6.76 0.35
C LEU A 8 -15.60 -8.06 0.81
N ASP A 9 -16.82 -7.99 1.33
CA ASP A 9 -17.60 -9.18 1.71
C ASP A 9 -18.05 -10.01 0.50
N ASN A 10 -18.28 -9.37 -0.64
CA ASN A 10 -18.90 -10.00 -1.80
C ASN A 10 -17.93 -10.45 -2.89
N LYS A 11 -16.77 -9.81 -3.03
CA LYS A 11 -15.78 -10.09 -4.09
C LYS A 11 -14.36 -9.91 -3.59
N ILE A 12 -13.40 -10.42 -4.37
CA ILE A 12 -12.00 -10.09 -4.19
C ILE A 12 -11.73 -8.75 -4.86
N LEU A 13 -11.16 -7.79 -4.10
CA LEU A 13 -10.75 -6.49 -4.62
C LEU A 13 -9.33 -6.57 -5.17
N LEU A 14 -9.14 -6.05 -6.37
CA LEU A 14 -7.85 -5.97 -7.02
C LEU A 14 -7.27 -4.56 -6.85
N PHE A 15 -6.16 -4.46 -6.13
CA PHE A 15 -5.36 -3.23 -6.02
C PHE A 15 -4.49 -3.04 -7.26
N ASP A 16 -3.93 -1.87 -7.40
CA ASP A 16 -2.96 -1.54 -8.43
C ASP A 16 -1.58 -2.17 -8.13
N GLY A 17 -0.56 -1.67 -8.80
CA GLY A 17 0.83 -2.13 -8.67
C GLY A 17 1.77 -0.98 -8.35
N ALA A 18 3.06 -1.22 -8.56
CA ALA A 18 4.12 -0.33 -8.14
C ALA A 18 4.03 1.06 -8.78
N MET A 19 3.95 2.10 -7.96
CA MET A 19 4.08 3.49 -8.39
C MET A 19 5.54 3.82 -8.74
N GLY A 20 6.48 3.49 -7.87
CA GLY A 20 7.89 3.87 -8.03
C GLY A 20 8.54 3.31 -9.29
N THR A 21 8.31 2.04 -9.63
CA THR A 21 8.86 1.44 -10.86
C THR A 21 8.20 1.99 -12.12
N GLU A 22 6.93 2.39 -12.07
CA GLU A 22 6.27 3.07 -13.20
C GLU A 22 6.81 4.49 -13.39
N ILE A 23 7.09 5.24 -12.32
CA ILE A 23 7.76 6.55 -12.40
C ILE A 23 9.11 6.42 -13.11
N GLN A 24 9.90 5.39 -12.82
CA GLN A 24 11.22 5.19 -13.45
C GLN A 24 11.14 5.03 -14.99
N LYS A 25 10.02 4.60 -15.54
CA LYS A 25 9.84 4.48 -17.00
C LYS A 25 9.82 5.83 -17.73
N PHE A 26 9.50 6.92 -17.02
CA PHE A 26 9.59 8.28 -17.55
C PHE A 26 11.05 8.80 -17.62
N ASN A 27 12.01 8.02 -17.10
CA ASN A 27 13.43 8.43 -16.98
C ASN A 27 13.58 9.80 -16.33
N PRO A 28 13.05 10.00 -15.12
CA PRO A 28 13.07 11.31 -14.47
C PRO A 28 14.49 11.79 -14.28
N SER A 29 14.73 13.04 -14.62
CA SER A 29 15.96 13.78 -14.34
C SER A 29 15.84 14.50 -12.99
N GLN A 30 16.95 14.93 -12.45
CA GLN A 30 16.98 15.69 -11.21
C GLN A 30 16.05 16.92 -11.25
N ASN A 31 15.93 17.59 -12.42
CA ASN A 31 15.06 18.76 -12.60
C ASN A 31 13.55 18.44 -12.55
N ASP A 32 13.16 17.18 -12.62
CA ASP A 32 11.77 16.77 -12.52
C ASP A 32 11.28 16.73 -11.07
N TYR A 33 12.20 16.61 -10.13
CA TYR A 33 11.89 16.59 -8.70
C TYR A 33 11.93 17.99 -8.08
N LEU A 34 11.10 18.21 -7.06
CA LEU A 34 11.08 19.48 -6.32
C LEU A 34 12.47 19.74 -5.71
N ASP A 35 12.97 20.96 -5.86
CA ASP A 35 14.30 21.40 -5.39
C ASP A 35 15.45 20.51 -5.89
N ASN A 36 15.28 19.86 -7.05
CA ASN A 36 16.26 18.95 -7.65
C ASN A 36 16.66 17.74 -6.74
N LYS A 37 15.76 17.32 -5.83
CA LYS A 37 15.99 16.22 -4.89
C LYS A 37 15.59 14.89 -5.53
N GLU A 38 16.51 14.29 -6.28
CA GLU A 38 16.31 13.02 -6.97
C GLU A 38 15.82 11.92 -6.01
N GLY A 39 14.84 11.13 -6.48
CA GLY A 39 14.23 10.05 -5.69
C GLY A 39 13.06 10.50 -4.81
N PHE A 40 12.80 11.78 -4.69
CA PHE A 40 11.64 12.30 -3.97
C PHE A 40 10.36 12.17 -4.81
N ASN A 41 9.88 10.92 -4.97
CA ASN A 41 8.77 10.58 -5.87
C ASN A 41 7.46 11.30 -5.53
N ASP A 42 7.20 11.55 -4.24
CA ASP A 42 5.99 12.27 -3.79
C ASP A 42 5.95 13.71 -4.30
N SER A 43 7.11 14.31 -4.56
CA SER A 43 7.20 15.67 -5.12
C SER A 43 6.65 15.76 -6.54
N LEU A 44 6.61 14.64 -7.28
CA LEU A 44 6.07 14.59 -8.63
C LEU A 44 4.57 14.88 -8.70
N ASN A 45 3.86 14.78 -7.57
CA ASN A 45 2.49 15.27 -7.46
C ASN A 45 2.37 16.77 -7.77
N PHE A 46 3.45 17.53 -7.61
CA PHE A 46 3.49 18.97 -7.87
C PHE A 46 4.19 19.30 -9.18
N THR A 47 5.29 18.64 -9.46
CA THR A 47 6.17 18.96 -10.59
C THR A 47 5.80 18.23 -11.88
N ARG A 48 5.23 17.03 -11.76
CA ARG A 48 4.82 16.16 -12.89
C ARG A 48 3.48 15.45 -12.61
N PRO A 49 2.41 16.16 -12.21
CA PRO A 49 1.13 15.55 -11.86
C PRO A 49 0.54 14.72 -13.02
N GLU A 50 0.84 15.07 -14.27
CA GLU A 50 0.40 14.34 -15.45
C GLU A 50 1.03 12.93 -15.55
N TRP A 51 2.24 12.72 -15.03
CA TRP A 51 2.84 11.39 -14.96
C TRP A 51 2.11 10.51 -13.96
N ILE A 52 1.87 11.04 -12.76
CA ILE A 52 1.16 10.33 -11.71
C ILE A 52 -0.27 9.98 -12.14
N GLU A 53 -0.98 10.95 -12.75
CA GLU A 53 -2.32 10.70 -13.30
C GLU A 53 -2.31 9.61 -14.38
N SER A 54 -1.31 9.62 -15.27
CA SER A 54 -1.19 8.62 -16.34
C SER A 54 -0.90 7.22 -15.79
N ILE A 55 -0.10 7.10 -14.71
CA ILE A 55 0.15 5.82 -14.03
C ILE A 55 -1.16 5.29 -13.43
N HIS A 56 -1.89 6.10 -12.68
CA HIS A 56 -3.19 5.71 -12.13
C HIS A 56 -4.15 5.23 -13.24
N LYS A 57 -4.27 5.99 -14.34
CA LYS A 57 -5.11 5.61 -15.48
C LYS A 57 -4.69 4.28 -16.10
N SER A 58 -3.37 4.01 -16.16
CA SER A 58 -2.87 2.74 -16.71
C SER A 58 -3.30 1.54 -15.88
N TYR A 59 -3.28 1.65 -14.55
CA TYR A 59 -3.78 0.61 -13.64
C TYR A 59 -5.30 0.47 -13.67
N ILE A 60 -6.04 1.58 -13.72
CA ILE A 60 -7.50 1.56 -13.90
C ILE A 60 -7.88 0.82 -15.20
N ASN A 61 -7.17 1.11 -16.30
CA ASN A 61 -7.36 0.45 -17.59
C ASN A 61 -6.92 -1.02 -17.58
N ALA A 62 -5.98 -1.39 -16.72
CA ALA A 62 -5.60 -2.78 -16.50
C ALA A 62 -6.64 -3.57 -15.70
N GLY A 63 -7.59 -2.88 -15.03
CA GLY A 63 -8.72 -3.51 -14.41
C GLY A 63 -8.69 -3.53 -12.87
N CYS A 64 -7.82 -2.77 -12.20
CA CYS A 64 -7.84 -2.68 -10.74
C CYS A 64 -9.17 -2.10 -10.23
N ASP A 65 -9.54 -2.43 -9.00
CA ASP A 65 -10.68 -1.88 -8.26
C ASP A 65 -10.26 -0.75 -7.33
N CYS A 66 -8.97 -0.73 -6.96
CA CYS A 66 -8.37 0.21 -6.01
C CYS A 66 -7.08 0.80 -6.61
N ILE A 67 -6.85 2.09 -6.39
CA ILE A 67 -5.57 2.75 -6.70
C ILE A 67 -5.00 3.41 -5.45
N GLU A 68 -3.71 3.24 -5.22
CA GLU A 68 -2.99 3.84 -4.11
C GLU A 68 -2.48 5.24 -4.49
N THR A 69 -2.63 6.21 -3.59
CA THR A 69 -2.10 7.56 -3.81
C THR A 69 -0.56 7.56 -3.83
N ASN A 70 0.06 8.48 -4.58
CA ASN A 70 1.51 8.65 -4.56
C ASN A 70 1.94 9.45 -3.31
N THR A 71 1.82 8.82 -2.13
CA THR A 71 2.02 9.45 -0.82
C THR A 71 2.79 8.58 0.18
N PHE A 72 3.47 7.54 -0.31
CA PHE A 72 4.21 6.60 0.53
C PHE A 72 5.17 7.30 1.51
N GLY A 73 5.92 8.29 1.04
CA GLY A 73 6.85 9.09 1.83
C GLY A 73 6.28 10.44 2.31
N SER A 74 4.97 10.65 2.28
CA SER A 74 4.37 11.97 2.56
C SER A 74 3.94 12.18 4.01
N ASN A 75 4.48 11.43 4.99
CA ASN A 75 4.33 11.79 6.40
C ASN A 75 5.29 12.94 6.79
N ARG A 76 4.99 13.61 7.90
CA ARG A 76 5.74 14.80 8.35
C ARG A 76 7.24 14.52 8.51
N LEU A 77 7.59 13.36 9.06
CA LEU A 77 8.98 13.01 9.38
C LEU A 77 9.79 12.76 8.09
N LYS A 78 9.22 12.05 7.12
CA LYS A 78 9.86 11.84 5.82
C LYS A 78 9.97 13.14 5.01
N LEU A 79 8.94 13.97 5.02
CA LEU A 79 8.97 15.27 4.34
C LEU A 79 9.97 16.24 5.00
N GLU A 80 10.22 16.11 6.29
CA GLU A 80 11.20 16.93 7.00
C GLU A 80 12.63 16.69 6.52
N GLU A 81 12.97 15.48 6.02
CA GLU A 81 14.26 15.20 5.36
C GLU A 81 14.52 16.15 4.17
N PHE A 82 13.45 16.74 3.64
CA PHE A 82 13.46 17.70 2.54
C PHE A 82 13.14 19.14 2.99
N GLY A 83 12.94 19.38 4.30
CA GLY A 83 12.53 20.68 4.85
C GLY A 83 11.05 21.00 4.59
N LEU A 84 10.23 19.98 4.27
CA LEU A 84 8.83 20.14 3.83
C LEU A 84 7.82 19.53 4.81
N GLY A 85 8.22 19.19 6.02
CA GLY A 85 7.33 18.61 7.03
C GLY A 85 6.08 19.46 7.30
N HIS A 86 6.19 20.77 7.22
CA HIS A 86 5.07 21.72 7.36
C HIS A 86 4.03 21.63 6.22
N LYS A 87 4.33 20.93 5.11
CA LYS A 87 3.44 20.76 3.95
C LYS A 87 2.79 19.38 3.89
N THR A 88 2.85 18.58 4.95
CA THR A 88 2.31 17.21 4.97
C THR A 88 0.87 17.13 4.46
N ILE A 89 -0.02 17.99 4.95
CA ILE A 89 -1.43 18.00 4.52
C ILE A 89 -1.54 18.30 3.03
N ASP A 90 -0.80 19.30 2.52
CA ASP A 90 -0.85 19.71 1.11
C ASP A 90 -0.39 18.59 0.16
N PHE A 91 0.68 17.85 0.51
CA PHE A 91 1.18 16.74 -0.29
C PHE A 91 0.11 15.64 -0.44
N ASN A 92 -0.45 15.23 0.66
CA ASN A 92 -1.46 14.18 0.69
C ASN A 92 -2.78 14.58 0.02
N LEU A 93 -3.24 15.80 0.26
CA LEU A 93 -4.40 16.40 -0.40
C LEU A 93 -4.21 16.45 -1.93
N LYS A 94 -3.05 16.90 -2.39
CA LYS A 94 -2.75 17.03 -3.82
C LYS A 94 -2.72 15.66 -4.51
N ALA A 95 -2.02 14.69 -3.95
CA ALA A 95 -1.93 13.34 -4.48
C ALA A 95 -3.31 12.67 -4.58
N THR A 96 -4.12 12.78 -3.51
CA THR A 96 -5.48 12.23 -3.51
C THR A 96 -6.35 12.85 -4.60
N ARG A 97 -6.22 14.17 -4.85
CA ARG A 97 -6.94 14.85 -5.94
C ARG A 97 -6.52 14.37 -7.33
N ILE A 98 -5.23 14.07 -7.54
CA ILE A 98 -4.73 13.49 -8.79
C ILE A 98 -5.33 12.10 -9.00
N ALA A 99 -5.32 11.25 -7.97
CA ALA A 99 -5.95 9.93 -8.02
C ALA A 99 -7.45 10.04 -8.35
N LYS A 100 -8.16 10.98 -7.72
CA LYS A 100 -9.57 11.25 -8.00
C LYS A 100 -9.82 11.71 -9.43
N GLN A 101 -8.95 12.56 -9.96
CA GLN A 101 -9.03 12.99 -11.36
C GLN A 101 -8.81 11.81 -12.32
N ALA A 102 -7.87 10.93 -12.04
CA ALA A 102 -7.64 9.73 -12.85
C ALA A 102 -8.87 8.80 -12.91
N CYS A 103 -9.71 8.80 -11.86
CA CYS A 103 -10.94 8.00 -11.80
C CYS A 103 -12.11 8.61 -12.57
N SER A 104 -12.07 9.89 -12.97
CA SER A 104 -13.22 10.65 -13.48
C SER A 104 -13.85 10.03 -14.74
N ASP A 105 -13.04 9.41 -15.59
CA ASP A 105 -13.46 8.83 -16.86
C ASP A 105 -13.86 7.34 -16.73
N SER A 106 -13.67 6.76 -15.55
CA SER A 106 -13.97 5.35 -15.31
C SER A 106 -15.48 5.12 -15.18
N LYS A 107 -16.00 4.15 -15.94
CA LYS A 107 -17.38 3.67 -15.79
C LYS A 107 -17.55 2.70 -14.60
N ARG A 108 -16.44 2.17 -14.08
CA ARG A 108 -16.42 1.29 -12.93
C ARG A 108 -16.16 2.13 -11.67
N LYS A 109 -16.65 1.66 -10.53
CA LYS A 109 -16.27 2.23 -9.26
C LYS A 109 -14.81 1.87 -8.97
N ILE A 110 -13.99 2.87 -8.70
CA ILE A 110 -12.60 2.75 -8.29
C ILE A 110 -12.48 3.36 -6.90
N TYR A 111 -11.87 2.65 -5.97
CA TYR A 111 -11.57 3.13 -4.63
C TYR A 111 -10.22 3.83 -4.62
N ILE A 112 -10.16 4.98 -3.98
CA ILE A 112 -8.91 5.73 -3.75
C ILE A 112 -8.39 5.37 -2.38
N VAL A 113 -7.22 4.74 -2.34
CA VAL A 113 -6.57 4.26 -1.13
C VAL A 113 -5.45 5.23 -0.75
N GLY A 114 -5.54 5.83 0.42
CA GLY A 114 -4.51 6.71 0.94
C GLY A 114 -3.32 5.91 1.47
N SER A 115 -2.24 5.83 0.69
CA SER A 115 -1.00 5.12 1.03
C SER A 115 -0.19 5.87 2.07
N MET A 116 0.23 5.18 3.13
CA MET A 116 1.06 5.69 4.23
C MET A 116 2.17 4.67 4.53
N GLY A 117 3.38 4.95 4.05
CA GLY A 117 4.57 4.15 4.32
C GLY A 117 5.21 4.47 5.66
N PRO A 118 6.30 3.77 6.03
CA PRO A 118 7.01 3.97 7.29
C PRO A 118 7.54 5.41 7.48
N SER A 119 7.63 5.84 8.73
CA SER A 119 8.15 7.17 9.08
C SER A 119 9.65 7.34 8.83
N GLY A 120 10.37 6.22 8.71
CA GLY A 120 11.83 6.16 8.69
C GLY A 120 12.45 5.91 10.07
N PHE A 121 11.63 5.88 11.13
CA PHE A 121 12.04 5.56 12.48
C PHE A 121 11.58 4.17 12.90
N LEU A 122 12.26 3.61 13.89
CA LEU A 122 11.99 2.29 14.47
C LEU A 122 11.91 2.43 16.00
N PRO A 123 10.76 2.85 16.55
CA PRO A 123 10.65 3.18 17.98
C PRO A 123 10.91 2.00 18.92
N SER A 124 10.86 0.76 18.41
CA SER A 124 11.25 -0.44 19.18
C SER A 124 12.76 -0.74 19.11
N SER A 125 13.53 0.02 18.33
CA SER A 125 14.98 -0.18 18.18
C SER A 125 15.75 0.52 19.29
N ASN A 126 16.88 -0.09 19.69
CA ASN A 126 17.89 0.57 20.54
C ASN A 126 18.92 1.38 19.73
N ASP A 127 18.74 1.47 18.43
CA ASP A 127 19.59 2.30 17.57
C ASP A 127 19.37 3.78 17.88
N PRO A 128 20.43 4.57 18.18
CA PRO A 128 20.30 5.96 18.61
C PRO A 128 19.76 6.89 17.50
N ASP A 129 19.92 6.51 16.24
CA ASP A 129 19.47 7.34 15.11
C ASP A 129 18.05 6.97 14.68
N LEU A 130 17.68 5.68 14.76
CA LEU A 130 16.39 5.18 14.31
C LEU A 130 15.36 5.07 15.45
N GLY A 131 15.79 4.74 16.66
CA GLY A 131 14.92 4.52 17.82
C GLY A 131 14.65 5.77 18.67
N ASN A 132 15.45 6.83 18.50
CA ASN A 132 15.35 8.03 19.34
C ASN A 132 14.28 9.01 18.83
N ILE A 133 13.02 8.62 18.95
CA ILE A 133 11.86 9.43 18.59
C ILE A 133 10.74 9.19 19.60
N SER A 134 9.97 10.22 19.91
CA SER A 134 8.79 10.05 20.76
C SER A 134 7.61 9.44 19.98
N LEU A 135 6.79 8.65 20.67
CA LEU A 135 5.59 8.07 20.05
C LEU A 135 4.60 9.16 19.62
N ASP A 136 4.52 10.27 20.37
CA ASP A 136 3.66 11.41 20.04
C ASP A 136 4.08 12.07 18.72
N GLU A 137 5.39 12.13 18.41
CA GLU A 137 5.88 12.68 17.14
C GLU A 137 5.54 11.78 15.96
N ILE A 138 5.58 10.45 16.15
CA ILE A 138 5.17 9.47 15.15
C ILE A 138 3.66 9.56 14.94
N GLU A 139 2.86 9.55 16.02
CA GLU A 139 1.40 9.70 15.94
C GLU A 139 1.00 10.97 15.18
N ASP A 140 1.61 12.12 15.52
CA ASP A 140 1.31 13.40 14.89
C ASP A 140 1.69 13.39 13.39
N ALA A 141 2.77 12.71 13.02
CA ALA A 141 3.17 12.57 11.61
C ALA A 141 2.11 11.82 10.79
N PHE A 142 1.63 10.67 11.30
CA PHE A 142 0.57 9.89 10.64
C PHE A 142 -0.80 10.58 10.72
N TYR A 143 -1.09 11.26 11.83
CA TYR A 143 -2.30 12.08 11.96
C TYR A 143 -2.38 13.16 10.87
N LEU A 144 -1.31 13.93 10.65
CA LEU A 144 -1.28 14.96 9.62
C LEU A 144 -1.38 14.38 8.20
N GLN A 145 -0.74 13.24 7.97
CA GLN A 145 -0.83 12.52 6.70
C GLN A 145 -2.26 12.07 6.44
N ALA A 146 -2.88 11.37 7.39
CA ALA A 146 -4.26 10.92 7.29
C ALA A 146 -5.26 12.08 7.11
N LEU A 147 -5.05 13.23 7.79
CA LEU A 147 -5.86 14.44 7.57
C LEU A 147 -5.85 14.88 6.11
N GLY A 148 -4.67 14.99 5.50
CA GLY A 148 -4.54 15.41 4.10
C GLY A 148 -5.21 14.42 3.14
N LEU A 149 -5.07 13.11 3.37
CA LEU A 149 -5.72 12.05 2.59
C LEU A 149 -7.25 12.12 2.70
N ILE A 150 -7.78 12.26 3.92
CA ILE A 150 -9.22 12.38 4.18
C ILE A 150 -9.80 13.65 3.55
N GLU A 151 -9.09 14.78 3.64
CA GLU A 151 -9.49 16.05 3.02
C GLU A 151 -9.45 15.97 1.49
N GLY A 152 -8.51 15.23 0.93
CA GLY A 152 -8.44 14.93 -0.49
C GLY A 152 -9.60 14.07 -0.98
N GLY A 153 -10.22 13.31 -0.10
CA GLY A 153 -11.36 12.45 -0.36
C GLY A 153 -10.97 11.03 -0.73
N CYS A 154 -9.99 10.43 -0.06
CA CYS A 154 -9.74 9.00 -0.14
C CYS A 154 -10.92 8.19 0.43
N ASP A 155 -11.08 6.96 -0.03
CA ASP A 155 -12.13 6.03 0.40
C ASP A 155 -11.65 5.10 1.52
N VAL A 156 -10.34 4.84 1.59
CA VAL A 156 -9.68 3.90 2.50
C VAL A 156 -8.34 4.48 2.93
N LEU A 157 -7.92 4.23 4.16
CA LEU A 157 -6.56 4.48 4.63
C LEU A 157 -5.76 3.17 4.66
N LEU A 158 -4.51 3.21 4.21
CA LEU A 158 -3.61 2.06 4.17
C LEU A 158 -2.27 2.42 4.83
N ILE A 159 -1.98 1.77 5.95
CA ILE A 159 -0.63 1.73 6.52
C ILE A 159 0.07 0.54 5.88
N GLU A 160 1.11 0.78 5.09
CA GLU A 160 1.79 -0.27 4.33
C GLU A 160 3.27 -0.39 4.62
N THR A 161 3.84 -1.55 4.28
CA THR A 161 5.27 -1.84 4.42
C THR A 161 5.78 -1.65 5.85
N GLY A 162 4.93 -1.88 6.84
CA GLY A 162 5.25 -1.69 8.24
C GLY A 162 6.39 -2.61 8.71
N GLN A 163 7.42 -2.01 9.31
CA GLN A 163 8.67 -2.68 9.74
C GLN A 163 8.78 -2.84 11.25
N ASP A 164 8.04 -2.04 12.01
CA ASP A 164 8.01 -2.04 13.48
C ASP A 164 6.55 -2.05 13.96
N VAL A 165 6.18 -3.04 14.77
CA VAL A 165 4.81 -3.20 15.29
C VAL A 165 4.38 -2.00 16.12
N LEU A 166 5.29 -1.39 16.88
CA LEU A 166 5.01 -0.23 17.71
C LEU A 166 4.73 1.01 16.85
N GLU A 167 5.51 1.23 15.78
CA GLU A 167 5.26 2.30 14.81
C GLU A 167 3.86 2.14 14.18
N ILE A 168 3.52 0.92 13.72
CA ILE A 168 2.24 0.65 13.09
C ILE A 168 1.08 0.93 14.06
N LYS A 169 1.22 0.49 15.31
CA LYS A 169 0.21 0.76 16.36
C LYS A 169 -0.03 2.25 16.52
N VAL A 170 1.02 3.04 16.63
CA VAL A 170 0.93 4.50 16.79
C VAL A 170 0.38 5.17 15.53
N ALA A 171 0.73 4.67 14.34
CA ALA A 171 0.16 5.12 13.07
C ALA A 171 -1.36 4.89 13.00
N ILE A 172 -1.85 3.75 13.47
CA ILE A 172 -3.28 3.45 13.60
C ILE A 172 -3.98 4.47 14.51
N GLU A 173 -3.39 4.80 15.65
CA GLU A 173 -3.92 5.81 16.58
C GLU A 173 -3.99 7.19 15.90
N GLY A 174 -2.95 7.59 15.14
CA GLY A 174 -2.94 8.81 14.33
C GLY A 174 -4.05 8.85 13.29
N CYS A 175 -4.33 7.73 12.61
CA CYS A 175 -5.43 7.60 11.66
C CYS A 175 -6.79 7.80 12.34
N PHE A 176 -7.05 7.15 13.48
CA PHE A 176 -8.31 7.33 14.22
C PHE A 176 -8.49 8.74 14.72
N ARG A 177 -7.41 9.38 15.18
CA ARG A 177 -7.43 10.80 15.57
C ARG A 177 -7.83 11.71 14.39
N ALA A 178 -7.32 11.43 13.18
CA ALA A 178 -7.68 12.16 11.98
C ALA A 178 -9.14 11.95 11.56
N MET A 179 -9.60 10.70 11.58
CA MET A 179 -11.00 10.35 11.32
C MET A 179 -11.94 11.05 12.28
N LYS A 180 -11.64 11.02 13.58
CA LYS A 180 -12.40 11.73 14.62
C LYS A 180 -12.41 13.25 14.38
N LYS A 181 -11.27 13.83 14.03
CA LYS A 181 -11.14 15.27 13.74
C LYS A 181 -12.01 15.71 12.56
N ARG A 182 -12.20 14.84 11.56
CA ARG A 182 -13.01 15.10 10.36
C ARG A 182 -14.43 14.54 10.43
N GLU A 183 -14.81 13.95 11.56
CA GLU A 183 -16.12 13.29 11.75
C GLU A 183 -16.42 12.30 10.62
N LYS A 184 -15.39 11.54 10.21
CA LYS A 184 -15.47 10.51 9.18
C LYS A 184 -15.01 9.18 9.72
N SER A 185 -15.63 8.11 9.24
CA SER A 185 -15.20 6.73 9.45
C SER A 185 -14.82 6.14 8.10
N LEU A 186 -13.54 5.84 7.91
CA LEU A 186 -13.01 5.18 6.72
C LEU A 186 -12.47 3.81 7.11
N PRO A 187 -12.54 2.83 6.20
CA PRO A 187 -11.82 1.57 6.41
C PRO A 187 -10.33 1.81 6.59
N LEU A 188 -9.73 1.05 7.48
CA LEU A 188 -8.31 1.09 7.77
C LEU A 188 -7.67 -0.27 7.49
N ILE A 189 -6.72 -0.30 6.58
CA ILE A 189 -5.90 -1.46 6.26
C ILE A 189 -4.54 -1.30 6.91
N SER A 190 -4.03 -2.38 7.54
CA SER A 190 -2.69 -2.40 8.12
C SER A 190 -1.89 -3.57 7.56
N ASN A 191 -0.80 -3.25 6.87
CA ASN A 191 0.11 -4.23 6.30
C ASN A 191 1.45 -4.23 7.01
N VAL A 192 2.01 -5.43 7.19
CA VAL A 192 3.39 -5.62 7.61
C VAL A 192 4.24 -6.11 6.44
N THR A 193 5.54 -5.83 6.48
CA THR A 193 6.50 -6.38 5.54
C THR A 193 7.39 -7.41 6.24
N LEU A 194 7.64 -8.53 5.55
CA LEU A 194 8.39 -9.66 6.08
C LEU A 194 9.52 -10.04 5.13
N ASP A 195 10.67 -10.39 5.69
CA ASP A 195 11.77 -10.96 4.94
C ASP A 195 11.46 -12.40 4.45
N GLN A 196 12.40 -13.01 3.75
CA GLN A 196 12.29 -14.40 3.26
C GLN A 196 12.14 -15.45 4.37
N TYR A 197 12.41 -15.11 5.62
CA TYR A 197 12.25 -15.97 6.79
C TYR A 197 10.97 -15.69 7.58
N GLY A 198 10.09 -14.83 7.06
CA GLY A 198 8.83 -14.46 7.70
C GLY A 198 8.99 -13.54 8.91
N LYS A 199 10.03 -12.71 8.93
CA LYS A 199 10.36 -11.76 10.01
C LYS A 199 10.26 -10.32 9.52
N MET A 200 9.70 -9.46 10.38
CA MET A 200 9.83 -8.01 10.26
C MET A 200 11.28 -7.59 10.59
N LEU A 201 11.66 -6.37 10.27
CA LEU A 201 13.03 -5.85 10.41
C LEU A 201 13.61 -6.04 11.83
N LEU A 202 12.82 -5.86 12.87
CA LEU A 202 13.22 -6.03 14.27
C LEU A 202 12.95 -7.45 14.82
N GLY A 203 12.68 -8.43 13.95
CA GLY A 203 12.58 -9.85 14.30
C GLY A 203 11.19 -10.35 14.68
N SER A 204 10.18 -9.49 14.78
CA SER A 204 8.79 -9.91 14.99
C SER A 204 8.31 -10.78 13.83
N ASN A 205 7.55 -11.83 14.12
CA ASN A 205 6.92 -12.67 13.09
C ASN A 205 5.49 -12.21 12.82
N VAL A 206 4.87 -12.79 11.79
CA VAL A 206 3.49 -12.46 11.39
C VAL A 206 2.51 -12.72 12.53
N GLN A 207 2.74 -13.76 13.35
CA GLN A 207 1.88 -14.13 14.47
C GLN A 207 1.83 -13.02 15.53
N SER A 208 3.01 -12.56 15.95
CA SER A 208 3.12 -11.49 16.95
C SER A 208 2.55 -10.17 16.45
N ALA A 209 2.81 -9.83 15.17
CA ALA A 209 2.27 -8.64 14.55
C ALA A 209 0.73 -8.71 14.47
N TYR A 210 0.18 -9.82 13.97
CA TYR A 210 -1.27 -10.00 13.87
C TYR A 210 -1.97 -9.91 15.22
N VAL A 211 -1.51 -10.65 16.23
CA VAL A 211 -2.13 -10.64 17.58
C VAL A 211 -2.14 -9.24 18.19
N THR A 212 -1.10 -8.43 17.91
CA THR A 212 -1.03 -7.06 18.41
C THR A 212 -1.97 -6.12 17.67
N LEU A 213 -1.96 -6.17 16.32
CA LEU A 213 -2.59 -5.18 15.47
C LEU A 213 -4.08 -5.46 15.23
N SER A 214 -4.50 -6.74 15.19
CA SER A 214 -5.90 -7.12 14.97
C SER A 214 -6.87 -6.70 16.11
N ASN A 215 -6.32 -6.31 17.26
CA ASN A 215 -7.09 -5.76 18.37
C ASN A 215 -7.27 -4.23 18.33
N LEU A 216 -6.84 -3.57 17.24
CA LEU A 216 -6.83 -2.11 17.10
C LEU A 216 -7.90 -1.58 16.12
N ASP A 217 -9.03 -2.25 16.00
CA ASP A 217 -10.17 -1.86 15.15
C ASP A 217 -9.78 -1.60 13.68
N ILE A 218 -8.80 -2.34 13.14
CA ILE A 218 -8.50 -2.35 11.70
C ILE A 218 -9.48 -3.25 10.96
N ASP A 219 -9.79 -2.93 9.70
CA ASP A 219 -10.75 -3.69 8.90
C ASP A 219 -10.09 -4.81 8.08
N VAL A 220 -8.82 -4.65 7.71
CA VAL A 220 -8.05 -5.61 6.91
C VAL A 220 -6.63 -5.69 7.45
N PHE A 221 -6.11 -6.91 7.59
CA PHE A 221 -4.69 -7.15 7.88
C PHE A 221 -3.99 -7.72 6.66
N GLY A 222 -2.75 -7.29 6.37
CA GLY A 222 -2.09 -7.74 5.16
C GLY A 222 -0.58 -7.84 5.21
N LEU A 223 -0.06 -8.35 4.09
CA LEU A 223 1.36 -8.47 3.79
C LEU A 223 1.65 -7.77 2.47
N ASN A 224 2.64 -6.87 2.44
CA ASN A 224 3.10 -6.29 1.19
C ASN A 224 4.62 -6.12 1.16
N CYS A 225 5.15 -6.01 -0.06
CA CYS A 225 6.54 -5.71 -0.34
C CYS A 225 7.57 -6.76 0.17
N SER A 226 8.86 -6.41 0.17
CA SER A 226 10.04 -7.20 0.55
C SER A 226 10.26 -8.45 -0.31
N THR A 227 9.28 -9.34 -0.42
CA THR A 227 9.44 -10.66 -1.06
C THR A 227 8.40 -10.92 -2.14
N GLY A 228 8.59 -12.01 -2.88
CA GLY A 228 7.61 -12.52 -3.83
C GLY A 228 6.53 -13.40 -3.17
N PRO A 229 5.53 -13.85 -3.95
CA PRO A 229 4.43 -14.65 -3.41
C PRO A 229 4.87 -16.02 -2.88
N VAL A 230 6.00 -16.53 -3.36
CA VAL A 230 6.52 -17.85 -2.92
C VAL A 230 6.99 -17.77 -1.46
N GLU A 231 7.78 -16.76 -1.13
CA GLU A 231 8.31 -16.52 0.22
C GLU A 231 7.20 -16.13 1.20
N MET A 232 6.14 -15.46 0.73
CA MET A 232 4.98 -15.10 1.57
C MET A 232 4.11 -16.31 1.93
N THR A 233 4.24 -17.45 1.22
CA THR A 233 3.34 -18.62 1.38
C THR A 233 3.17 -19.07 2.83
N PRO A 234 4.21 -19.29 3.66
CA PRO A 234 4.03 -19.74 5.04
C PRO A 234 3.24 -18.74 5.91
N SER A 235 3.49 -17.44 5.73
CA SER A 235 2.81 -16.39 6.49
C SER A 235 1.35 -16.23 6.05
N VAL A 236 1.07 -16.30 4.74
CA VAL A 236 -0.29 -16.29 4.19
C VAL A 236 -1.09 -17.50 4.66
N GLN A 237 -0.47 -18.70 4.67
CA GLN A 237 -1.12 -19.90 5.18
C GLN A 237 -1.51 -19.72 6.65
N TRP A 238 -0.57 -19.31 7.50
CA TRP A 238 -0.84 -19.13 8.93
C TRP A 238 -1.96 -18.10 9.16
N LEU A 239 -1.90 -16.94 8.48
CA LEU A 239 -2.95 -15.92 8.57
C LEU A 239 -4.31 -16.50 8.17
N SER A 240 -4.38 -17.28 7.11
CA SER A 240 -5.63 -17.83 6.61
C SER A 240 -6.27 -18.85 7.57
N GLU A 241 -5.45 -19.52 8.36
CA GLU A 241 -5.90 -20.51 9.36
C GLU A 241 -6.29 -19.86 10.70
N GLN A 242 -5.68 -18.76 11.08
CA GLN A 242 -5.79 -18.17 12.43
C GLN A 242 -6.46 -16.79 12.46
N ASN A 243 -6.49 -16.09 11.34
CA ASN A 243 -7.00 -14.73 11.24
C ASN A 243 -8.52 -14.69 11.09
N GLU A 244 -9.19 -13.76 11.75
CA GLU A 244 -10.61 -13.50 11.58
C GLU A 244 -10.90 -12.37 10.58
N LEU A 245 -9.93 -11.47 10.38
CA LEU A 245 -10.05 -10.34 9.45
C LEU A 245 -9.87 -10.76 7.99
N PRO A 246 -10.41 -10.02 7.03
CA PRO A 246 -10.00 -10.11 5.63
C PRO A 246 -8.49 -9.92 5.47
N ILE A 247 -7.89 -10.70 4.55
CA ILE A 247 -6.45 -10.66 4.30
C ILE A 247 -6.17 -9.94 2.99
N LEU A 248 -5.16 -9.05 3.02
CA LEU A 248 -4.56 -8.44 1.84
C LEU A 248 -3.19 -9.09 1.56
N VAL A 249 -2.92 -9.39 0.27
CA VAL A 249 -1.63 -9.93 -0.18
C VAL A 249 -1.15 -9.17 -1.42
N MET A 250 -0.06 -8.39 -1.28
CA MET A 250 0.53 -7.58 -2.34
C MET A 250 2.04 -7.82 -2.43
N PRO A 251 2.49 -8.92 -3.07
CA PRO A 251 3.91 -9.25 -3.20
C PRO A 251 4.62 -8.39 -4.23
N ASN A 252 5.94 -8.38 -4.17
CA ASN A 252 6.80 -7.94 -5.26
C ASN A 252 6.69 -8.92 -6.44
N ALA A 253 7.11 -8.47 -7.64
CA ALA A 253 7.25 -9.36 -8.81
C ALA A 253 8.46 -10.30 -8.65
N GLY A 254 8.44 -11.10 -7.59
CA GLY A 254 9.52 -11.96 -7.13
C GLY A 254 10.55 -11.25 -6.24
N MET A 255 11.60 -11.98 -5.86
CA MET A 255 12.72 -11.41 -5.12
C MET A 255 13.53 -10.48 -6.03
N PRO A 256 13.93 -9.28 -5.54
CA PRO A 256 14.77 -8.40 -6.33
C PRO A 256 16.17 -8.97 -6.52
N ILE A 257 16.70 -8.86 -7.72
CA ILE A 257 18.11 -9.08 -8.01
C ILE A 257 18.81 -7.74 -8.26
N ASN A 258 20.09 -7.64 -7.93
CA ASN A 258 20.87 -6.45 -8.23
C ASN A 258 21.40 -6.54 -9.67
N GLU A 259 20.94 -5.65 -10.55
CA GLU A 259 21.46 -5.50 -11.90
C GLU A 259 22.04 -4.08 -12.06
N ASN A 260 23.36 -3.96 -12.07
CA ASN A 260 24.08 -2.68 -12.20
C ASN A 260 23.67 -1.62 -11.14
N GLY A 261 23.51 -2.04 -9.88
CA GLY A 261 23.14 -1.16 -8.78
C GLY A 261 21.64 -0.85 -8.66
N LYS A 262 20.81 -1.42 -9.54
CA LYS A 262 19.35 -1.25 -9.51
C LYS A 262 18.66 -2.57 -9.17
N ALA A 263 17.58 -2.49 -8.42
CA ALA A 263 16.71 -3.64 -8.18
C ALA A 263 15.95 -3.99 -9.46
N LYS A 264 16.06 -5.26 -9.87
CA LYS A 264 15.31 -5.82 -11.00
C LYS A 264 14.45 -6.97 -10.49
N TYR A 265 13.22 -7.00 -10.95
CA TYR A 265 12.22 -8.02 -10.63
C TYR A 265 11.94 -8.85 -11.87
N LEU A 266 11.92 -10.19 -11.72
CA LEU A 266 11.92 -11.12 -12.86
C LEU A 266 10.63 -11.92 -13.03
N MET A 267 9.74 -11.92 -12.02
CA MET A 267 8.50 -12.69 -12.10
C MET A 267 7.57 -12.06 -13.13
N SER A 268 7.12 -12.87 -14.08
CA SER A 268 6.20 -12.44 -15.13
C SER A 268 4.77 -12.20 -14.63
N PRO A 269 3.93 -11.49 -15.40
CA PRO A 269 2.51 -11.33 -15.11
C PRO A 269 1.78 -12.66 -14.90
N GLU A 270 2.08 -13.68 -15.70
CA GLU A 270 1.46 -15.01 -15.63
C GLU A 270 1.90 -15.76 -14.37
N GLU A 271 3.17 -15.66 -14.00
CA GLU A 271 3.70 -16.34 -12.82
C GLU A 271 3.10 -15.75 -11.54
N ILE A 272 3.03 -14.42 -11.40
CA ILE A 272 2.47 -13.77 -10.21
C ILE A 272 0.97 -14.05 -10.10
N SER A 273 0.24 -13.94 -11.22
CA SER A 273 -1.20 -14.18 -11.24
C SER A 273 -1.54 -15.63 -10.93
N SER A 274 -0.77 -16.59 -11.43
CA SER A 274 -0.93 -18.02 -11.09
C SER A 274 -0.75 -18.26 -9.58
N LYS A 275 0.28 -17.67 -8.96
CA LYS A 275 0.56 -17.83 -7.54
C LYS A 275 -0.52 -17.18 -6.65
N LEU A 276 -0.95 -15.97 -6.97
CA LEU A 276 -2.02 -15.30 -6.22
C LEU A 276 -3.37 -16.01 -6.43
N PHE A 277 -3.59 -16.57 -7.61
CA PHE A 277 -4.79 -17.37 -7.85
C PHE A 277 -4.81 -18.67 -7.02
N ASP A 278 -3.68 -19.33 -6.86
CA ASP A 278 -3.58 -20.49 -5.95
C ASP A 278 -3.90 -20.08 -4.51
N PHE A 279 -3.46 -18.93 -4.06
CA PHE A 279 -3.80 -18.39 -2.73
C PHE A 279 -5.31 -18.19 -2.57
N ILE A 280 -5.96 -17.47 -3.49
CA ILE A 280 -7.40 -17.18 -3.39
C ILE A 280 -8.29 -18.42 -3.60
N LYS A 281 -7.78 -19.45 -4.26
CA LYS A 281 -8.47 -20.76 -4.34
C LYS A 281 -8.41 -21.50 -3.02
N LYS A 282 -7.24 -21.47 -2.37
CA LYS A 282 -6.98 -22.23 -1.16
C LYS A 282 -7.50 -21.55 0.09
N TYR A 283 -7.49 -20.23 0.14
CA TYR A 283 -7.71 -19.42 1.33
C TYR A 283 -8.84 -18.40 1.15
N SER A 284 -10.01 -18.70 1.68
CA SER A 284 -11.22 -17.87 1.53
C SER A 284 -11.14 -16.51 2.24
N LYS A 285 -10.23 -16.35 3.19
CA LYS A 285 -9.99 -15.09 3.92
C LYS A 285 -9.24 -14.04 3.10
N ILE A 286 -8.58 -14.42 2.00
CA ILE A 286 -7.93 -13.46 1.11
C ILE A 286 -9.01 -12.75 0.31
N ARG A 287 -9.18 -11.48 0.61
CA ARG A 287 -10.21 -10.61 0.02
C ARG A 287 -9.63 -9.48 -0.81
N VAL A 288 -8.32 -9.22 -0.66
CA VAL A 288 -7.60 -8.19 -1.40
C VAL A 288 -6.31 -8.78 -1.94
N ILE A 289 -6.08 -8.58 -3.24
CA ILE A 289 -4.81 -8.90 -3.90
C ILE A 289 -4.36 -7.71 -4.74
N GLY A 290 -3.08 -7.63 -5.01
CA GLY A 290 -2.47 -6.60 -5.85
C GLY A 290 -1.00 -6.87 -6.05
N GLY A 291 -0.25 -5.85 -6.41
CA GLY A 291 1.19 -5.96 -6.58
C GLY A 291 1.95 -4.85 -5.87
N CYS A 292 3.19 -5.14 -5.47
CA CYS A 292 4.12 -4.15 -4.94
C CYS A 292 5.30 -4.00 -5.92
N CYS A 293 6.51 -3.77 -5.43
CA CYS A 293 7.68 -3.45 -6.25
C CYS A 293 7.87 -4.39 -7.46
N GLY A 294 8.19 -3.81 -8.62
CA GLY A 294 8.40 -4.53 -9.88
C GLY A 294 7.13 -4.92 -10.63
N THR A 295 5.95 -4.84 -10.01
CA THR A 295 4.70 -5.06 -10.74
C THR A 295 4.33 -3.84 -11.59
N ASN A 296 3.59 -4.07 -12.66
CA ASN A 296 3.18 -3.06 -13.64
C ASN A 296 1.75 -3.34 -14.13
N PRO A 297 1.17 -2.49 -15.00
CA PRO A 297 -0.20 -2.69 -15.50
C PRO A 297 -0.47 -4.04 -16.16
N GLU A 298 0.54 -4.70 -16.75
CA GLU A 298 0.34 -6.04 -17.34
C GLU A 298 0.14 -7.11 -16.27
N HIS A 299 0.83 -7.00 -15.11
CA HIS A 299 0.60 -7.86 -13.97
C HIS A 299 -0.84 -7.73 -13.44
N ILE A 300 -1.33 -6.50 -13.33
CA ILE A 300 -2.70 -6.24 -12.87
C ILE A 300 -3.73 -6.72 -13.89
N ARG A 301 -3.46 -6.58 -15.19
CA ARG A 301 -4.33 -7.11 -16.25
C ARG A 301 -4.42 -8.63 -16.21
N SER A 302 -3.30 -9.31 -16.01
CA SER A 302 -3.27 -10.77 -15.85
C SER A 302 -4.07 -11.24 -14.64
N LEU A 303 -3.93 -10.53 -13.50
CA LEU A 303 -4.73 -10.81 -12.29
C LEU A 303 -6.23 -10.59 -12.53
N ARG A 304 -6.62 -9.50 -13.20
CA ARG A 304 -8.02 -9.24 -13.55
C ARG A 304 -8.59 -10.34 -14.42
N PHE A 305 -7.88 -10.74 -15.46
CA PHE A 305 -8.33 -11.81 -16.35
C PHE A 305 -8.62 -13.10 -15.56
N MET A 306 -7.75 -13.50 -14.65
CA MET A 306 -7.95 -14.70 -13.83
C MET A 306 -9.10 -14.57 -12.83
N LEU A 307 -9.35 -13.38 -12.28
CA LEU A 307 -10.49 -13.13 -11.39
C LEU A 307 -11.82 -13.23 -12.16
N ASP A 308 -11.88 -12.71 -13.38
CA ASP A 308 -13.10 -12.70 -14.20
C ASP A 308 -13.44 -14.10 -14.72
N ASP A 309 -12.44 -14.91 -15.09
CA ASP A 309 -12.62 -16.31 -15.51
C ASP A 309 -13.21 -17.16 -14.39
N LYS A 310 -12.79 -16.93 -13.14
CA LYS A 310 -13.35 -17.61 -11.96
C LYS A 310 -14.84 -17.32 -11.76
N THR A 311 -15.25 -16.07 -11.95
CA THR A 311 -16.67 -15.67 -11.80
C THR A 311 -17.55 -16.31 -12.87
N SER A 312 -17.03 -16.53 -14.07
CA SER A 312 -17.74 -17.18 -15.16
C SER A 312 -18.00 -18.68 -14.91
N THR A 313 -17.05 -19.36 -14.23
CA THR A 313 -17.16 -20.81 -13.92
C THR A 313 -18.09 -21.11 -12.74
N THR A 314 -18.22 -20.18 -11.78
CA THR A 314 -19.11 -20.36 -10.61
C THR A 314 -20.57 -20.08 -10.93
N ASN A 315 -20.90 -19.31 -11.98
CA ASN A 315 -22.26 -19.02 -12.40
C ASN A 315 -22.89 -20.11 -13.32
N ASN A 316 -22.10 -21.12 -13.69
CA ASN A 316 -22.55 -22.22 -14.56
C ASN A 316 -22.71 -23.55 -13.79
N GLN A 317 -22.66 -23.54 -12.46
CA GLN A 317 -22.98 -24.67 -11.59
C GLN A 317 -24.22 -24.34 -10.74
#